data_bd4f3f716cc3d2c2bc0edb6bcb2266f2
#
_entry.id   bd4f3f716cc3d2c2bc0edb6bcb2266f2
#
_cell.length_a   1.000
_cell.length_b   1.000
_cell.length_c   1.000
_cell.angle_alpha   90.00
_cell.angle_beta   90.00
_cell.angle_gamma   90.00
#
_symmetry.space_group_name_H-M   'P 1'
#
loop_
_entity.id
_entity.type
_entity.pdbx_description
1 polymer ?
#
loop_
_entity_poly.entity_id
_entity_poly.type
_entity_poly.pdbx_seq_one_letter_code
_entity_poly.pdbx_strand_id
1 'polypeptide(L)'
;MSGAGSARRWQGAAGWQPVGAPAEPSAGSRTLMVINPNSSDAVTEGIAAALGPLQGWGVPMRCLTLADGPAAIESDADAALCVPPLLALADRLEGEAAGFVIACFSDPGLHALRDRTGRPVTGIGEAACLTALGTGERFGILSILPASVPRHARAL
;
A
#
# COMPACT_ATOMS: atom_id res chain seq x y z
N MET A 1 -32.60 23.75 20.83
CA MET A 1 -33.11 23.28 19.51
C MET A 1 -31.98 22.44 18.89
N SER A 2 -32.12 21.13 18.99
CA SER A 2 -31.11 20.14 18.60
C SER A 2 -31.32 19.76 17.12
N GLY A 3 -30.39 20.09 16.26
CA GLY A 3 -30.37 19.69 14.85
C GLY A 3 -29.39 18.52 14.66
N ALA A 4 -29.89 17.29 14.81
CA ALA A 4 -29.14 16.10 14.44
C ALA A 4 -29.06 16.01 12.92
N GLY A 5 -27.91 16.34 12.34
CA GLY A 5 -27.62 16.10 10.94
C GLY A 5 -27.56 14.59 10.67
N SER A 6 -28.56 14.07 9.97
CA SER A 6 -28.56 12.67 9.52
C SER A 6 -27.43 12.46 8.51
N ALA A 7 -26.39 11.72 8.92
CA ALA A 7 -25.40 11.18 8.00
C ALA A 7 -26.13 10.30 6.97
N ARG A 8 -26.19 10.74 5.71
CA ARG A 8 -26.73 9.93 4.62
C ARG A 8 -25.82 8.72 4.45
N ARG A 9 -26.31 7.56 4.87
CA ARG A 9 -25.69 6.29 4.55
C ARG A 9 -25.69 6.16 3.02
N TRP A 10 -24.51 6.03 2.42
CA TRP A 10 -24.38 5.77 0.99
C TRP A 10 -25.11 4.45 0.67
N GLN A 11 -26.23 4.54 -0.04
CA GLN A 11 -26.93 3.38 -0.59
C GLN A 11 -26.34 3.19 -1.99
N GLY A 12 -25.53 2.16 -2.17
CA GLY A 12 -24.93 1.82 -3.44
C GLY A 12 -25.96 1.81 -4.57
N ALA A 13 -25.55 2.30 -5.74
CA ALA A 13 -26.41 2.34 -6.93
C ALA A 13 -27.08 0.97 -7.13
N ALA A 14 -28.42 0.99 -7.26
CA ALA A 14 -29.19 -0.22 -7.51
C ALA A 14 -28.67 -0.89 -8.81
N GLY A 15 -28.13 -2.10 -8.72
CA GLY A 15 -27.63 -2.86 -9.86
C GLY A 15 -26.14 -3.26 -9.80
N TRP A 16 -25.35 -2.71 -8.88
CA TRP A 16 -24.00 -3.24 -8.67
C TRP A 16 -24.06 -4.54 -7.86
N GLN A 17 -23.83 -5.66 -8.52
CA GLN A 17 -23.61 -6.94 -7.88
C GLN A 17 -22.09 -7.17 -7.86
N PRO A 18 -21.47 -7.50 -6.73
CA PRO A 18 -20.08 -7.95 -6.75
C PRO A 18 -19.97 -9.16 -7.67
N VAL A 19 -19.06 -9.10 -8.60
CA VAL A 19 -18.80 -10.21 -9.53
C VAL A 19 -18.34 -11.40 -8.70
N GLY A 20 -19.22 -12.34 -8.46
CA GLY A 20 -18.97 -13.62 -7.80
C GLY A 20 -18.44 -13.54 -6.35
N ALA A 21 -18.79 -14.48 -5.50
CA ALA A 21 -18.04 -14.70 -4.28
C ALA A 21 -16.56 -14.92 -4.66
N PRO A 22 -15.58 -14.30 -3.93
CA PRO A 22 -14.18 -14.50 -4.22
C PRO A 22 -13.88 -16.01 -4.26
N ALA A 23 -13.26 -16.46 -5.36
CA ALA A 23 -12.86 -17.85 -5.48
C ALA A 23 -11.81 -18.15 -4.40
N GLU A 24 -11.96 -19.27 -3.71
CA GLU A 24 -10.91 -19.78 -2.83
C GLU A 24 -9.58 -19.85 -3.61
N PRO A 25 -8.46 -19.36 -3.03
CA PRO A 25 -7.18 -19.41 -3.70
C PRO A 25 -6.85 -20.85 -4.09
N SER A 26 -6.61 -21.10 -5.37
CA SER A 26 -6.20 -22.42 -5.84
C SER A 26 -4.86 -22.82 -5.21
N ALA A 27 -4.65 -24.12 -4.96
CA ALA A 27 -3.35 -24.64 -4.56
C ALA A 27 -2.29 -24.22 -5.61
N GLY A 28 -1.27 -23.44 -5.18
CA GLY A 28 -0.28 -22.86 -6.07
C GLY A 28 -0.55 -21.40 -6.49
N SER A 29 -1.61 -20.74 -5.99
CA SER A 29 -1.82 -19.31 -6.23
C SER A 29 -0.70 -18.48 -5.57
N ARG A 30 -0.14 -17.56 -6.34
CA ARG A 30 0.85 -16.61 -5.82
C ARG A 30 0.19 -15.58 -4.93
N THR A 31 0.96 -15.04 -3.99
CA THR A 31 0.49 -14.11 -2.95
C THR A 31 0.92 -12.67 -3.26
N LEU A 32 0.03 -11.71 -3.09
CA LEU A 32 0.38 -10.30 -3.11
C LEU A 32 1.13 -9.95 -1.82
N MET A 33 2.39 -9.53 -1.96
CA MET A 33 3.26 -9.17 -0.86
C MET A 33 3.11 -7.69 -0.54
N VAL A 34 2.51 -7.37 0.60
CA VAL A 34 2.34 -5.99 1.07
C VAL A 34 3.42 -5.69 2.10
N ILE A 35 4.40 -4.89 1.72
CA ILE A 35 5.60 -4.66 2.51
C ILE A 35 5.50 -3.31 3.21
N ASN A 36 5.49 -3.33 4.54
CA ASN A 36 5.80 -2.17 5.36
C ASN A 36 7.33 -1.96 5.32
N PRO A 37 7.85 -0.86 4.75
CA PRO A 37 9.28 -0.67 4.57
C PRO A 37 10.02 -0.18 5.83
N ASN A 38 9.34 -0.14 6.99
CA ASN A 38 9.98 0.07 8.29
C ASN A 38 9.93 -1.19 9.16
N SER A 39 10.63 -1.19 10.29
CA SER A 39 10.75 -2.34 11.19
C SER A 39 9.66 -2.41 12.29
N SER A 40 8.59 -1.62 12.18
CA SER A 40 7.50 -1.62 13.16
C SER A 40 6.44 -2.69 12.84
N ASP A 41 6.37 -3.74 13.66
CA ASP A 41 5.33 -4.76 13.55
C ASP A 41 3.94 -4.17 13.81
N ALA A 42 3.81 -3.22 14.74
CA ALA A 42 2.54 -2.56 15.03
C ALA A 42 1.97 -1.82 13.79
N VAL A 43 2.84 -1.22 12.96
CA VAL A 43 2.42 -0.61 11.68
C VAL A 43 1.96 -1.69 10.70
N THR A 44 2.68 -2.80 10.61
CA THR A 44 2.30 -3.93 9.75
C THR A 44 0.97 -4.55 10.15
N GLU A 45 0.71 -4.70 11.45
CA GLU A 45 -0.58 -5.16 11.97
C GLU A 45 -1.71 -4.20 11.62
N GLY A 46 -1.48 -2.88 11.72
CA GLY A 46 -2.43 -1.86 11.29
C GLY A 46 -2.75 -1.94 9.79
N ILE A 47 -1.73 -2.16 8.95
CA ILE A 47 -1.90 -2.38 7.50
C ILE A 47 -2.73 -3.65 7.26
N ALA A 48 -2.40 -4.76 7.91
CA ALA A 48 -3.13 -6.02 7.77
C ALA A 48 -4.59 -5.89 8.17
N ALA A 49 -4.87 -5.18 9.28
CA ALA A 49 -6.23 -4.90 9.73
C ALA A 49 -7.01 -4.06 8.70
N ALA A 50 -6.38 -3.03 8.11
CA ALA A 50 -6.99 -2.19 7.08
C ALA A 50 -7.31 -2.96 5.78
N LEU A 51 -6.53 -4.00 5.46
CA LEU A 51 -6.74 -4.87 4.30
C LEU A 51 -7.74 -6.00 4.58
N GLY A 52 -8.17 -6.19 5.83
CA GLY A 52 -9.14 -7.22 6.23
C GLY A 52 -10.37 -7.31 5.31
N PRO A 53 -11.05 -6.20 4.97
CA PRO A 53 -12.20 -6.20 4.06
C PRO A 53 -11.92 -6.70 2.64
N LEU A 54 -10.66 -6.71 2.21
CA LEU A 54 -10.22 -7.16 0.89
C LEU A 54 -9.77 -8.64 0.87
N GLN A 55 -9.68 -9.27 2.06
CA GLN A 55 -9.37 -10.70 2.12
C GLN A 55 -10.47 -11.51 1.43
N GLY A 56 -10.06 -12.49 0.64
CA GLY A 56 -11.01 -13.30 -0.13
C GLY A 56 -11.36 -12.75 -1.53
N TRP A 57 -10.77 -11.64 -1.98
CA TRP A 57 -11.02 -11.09 -3.32
C TRP A 57 -10.22 -11.78 -4.44
N GLY A 58 -9.81 -13.03 -4.22
CA GLY A 58 -9.23 -13.90 -5.23
C GLY A 58 -7.70 -13.97 -5.27
N VAL A 59 -7.00 -12.99 -4.70
CA VAL A 59 -5.53 -13.01 -4.52
C VAL A 59 -5.21 -12.99 -3.03
N PRO A 60 -4.54 -14.03 -2.50
CA PRO A 60 -4.11 -14.00 -1.11
C PRO A 60 -3.13 -12.85 -0.89
N MET A 61 -3.24 -12.17 0.26
CA MET A 61 -2.37 -11.06 0.64
C MET A 61 -1.59 -11.42 1.90
N ARG A 62 -0.30 -11.07 1.94
CA ARG A 62 0.57 -11.23 3.09
C ARG A 62 1.25 -9.90 3.41
N CYS A 63 0.99 -9.36 4.60
CA CYS A 63 1.66 -8.17 5.11
C CYS A 63 2.98 -8.57 5.76
N LEU A 64 4.03 -7.81 5.49
CA LEU A 64 5.40 -8.11 5.90
C LEU A 64 6.04 -6.86 6.48
N THR A 65 6.71 -7.02 7.61
CA THR A 65 7.59 -6.01 8.21
C THR A 65 8.97 -6.13 7.60
N LEU A 66 9.57 -5.01 7.21
CA LEU A 66 10.97 -4.98 6.79
C LEU A 66 11.86 -4.90 8.04
N ALA A 67 12.16 -6.06 8.64
CA ALA A 67 12.87 -6.13 9.92
C ALA A 67 14.23 -5.40 9.93
N ASP A 68 14.95 -5.41 8.80
CA ASP A 68 16.23 -4.71 8.62
C ASP A 68 16.06 -3.26 8.14
N GLY A 69 14.82 -2.76 8.11
CA GLY A 69 14.49 -1.37 7.76
C GLY A 69 14.67 -0.41 8.96
N PRO A 70 14.56 0.91 8.70
CA PRO A 70 14.55 1.91 9.78
C PRO A 70 13.30 1.75 10.65
N ALA A 71 13.36 2.22 11.90
CA ALA A 71 12.20 2.17 12.81
C ALA A 71 10.99 2.98 12.31
N ALA A 72 11.26 4.08 11.58
CA ALA A 72 10.27 4.92 10.91
C ALA A 72 10.90 5.54 9.66
N ILE A 73 10.09 6.02 8.71
CA ILE A 73 10.55 6.71 7.50
C ILE A 73 10.11 8.17 7.59
N GLU A 74 10.93 9.01 8.20
CA GLU A 74 10.66 10.42 8.45
C GLU A 74 11.52 11.35 7.58
N SER A 75 12.61 10.83 7.02
CA SER A 75 13.57 11.57 6.20
C SER A 75 13.87 10.87 4.87
N ASP A 76 14.53 11.57 3.95
CA ASP A 76 15.04 10.99 2.70
C ASP A 76 16.14 9.95 2.99
N ALA A 77 16.90 10.13 4.09
CA ALA A 77 17.90 9.17 4.53
C ALA A 77 17.24 7.85 4.98
N ASP A 78 16.16 7.90 5.75
CA ASP A 78 15.42 6.71 6.15
C ASP A 78 14.82 6.00 4.93
N ALA A 79 14.28 6.76 3.98
CA ALA A 79 13.77 6.22 2.71
C ALA A 79 14.88 5.50 1.91
N ALA A 80 16.10 6.04 1.90
CA ALA A 80 17.23 5.40 1.25
C ALA A 80 17.72 4.13 1.98
N LEU A 81 17.70 4.14 3.32
CA LEU A 81 18.14 3.01 4.14
C LEU A 81 17.28 1.75 3.95
N CYS A 82 15.98 1.90 3.66
CA CYS A 82 15.12 0.74 3.48
C CYS A 82 15.27 0.06 2.10
N VAL A 83 15.92 0.70 1.11
CA VAL A 83 15.99 0.15 -0.27
C VAL A 83 16.79 -1.17 -0.34
N PRO A 84 18.02 -1.29 0.17
CA PRO A 84 18.73 -2.53 0.09
C PRO A 84 18.03 -3.73 0.76
N PRO A 85 17.52 -3.63 2.00
CA PRO A 85 16.80 -4.73 2.62
C PRO A 85 15.45 -5.04 1.94
N LEU A 86 14.78 -4.03 1.35
CA LEU A 86 13.56 -4.23 0.56
C LEU A 86 13.84 -5.10 -0.67
N LEU A 87 14.89 -4.79 -1.43
CA LEU A 87 15.29 -5.58 -2.59
C LEU A 87 15.69 -7.01 -2.20
N ALA A 88 16.45 -7.17 -1.12
CA ALA A 88 16.81 -8.48 -0.61
C ALA A 88 15.61 -9.31 -0.15
N LEU A 89 14.60 -8.67 0.45
CA LEU A 89 13.34 -9.33 0.81
C LEU A 89 12.57 -9.77 -0.44
N ALA A 90 12.46 -8.90 -1.44
CA ALA A 90 11.76 -9.20 -2.67
C ALA A 90 12.42 -10.36 -3.45
N ASP A 91 13.75 -10.40 -3.53
CA ASP A 91 14.48 -11.51 -4.14
C ASP A 91 14.11 -12.87 -3.50
N ARG A 92 13.99 -12.91 -2.17
CA ARG A 92 13.59 -14.13 -1.46
C ARG A 92 12.16 -14.56 -1.72
N LEU A 93 11.29 -13.61 -2.04
CA LEU A 93 9.85 -13.83 -2.21
C LEU A 93 9.43 -13.94 -3.68
N GLU A 94 10.33 -13.73 -4.64
CA GLU A 94 10.03 -13.67 -6.08
C GLU A 94 9.24 -14.89 -6.58
N GLY A 95 9.57 -16.08 -6.08
CA GLY A 95 8.90 -17.34 -6.45
C GLY A 95 7.45 -17.43 -5.98
N GLU A 96 7.14 -16.83 -4.82
CA GLU A 96 5.83 -16.86 -4.18
C GLU A 96 4.96 -15.65 -4.55
N ALA A 97 5.59 -14.54 -5.00
CA ALA A 97 4.90 -13.29 -5.21
C ALA A 97 4.05 -13.26 -6.46
N ALA A 98 2.80 -12.85 -6.33
CA ALA A 98 1.95 -12.39 -7.43
C ALA A 98 2.33 -10.95 -7.84
N GLY A 99 2.79 -10.15 -6.88
CA GLY A 99 3.23 -8.78 -7.01
C GLY A 99 3.65 -8.22 -5.65
N PHE A 100 4.13 -7.00 -5.65
CA PHE A 100 4.58 -6.29 -4.46
C PHE A 100 3.85 -4.96 -4.30
N VAL A 101 3.45 -4.65 -3.08
CA VAL A 101 2.93 -3.34 -2.68
C VAL A 101 3.86 -2.75 -1.63
N ILE A 102 4.38 -1.55 -1.87
CA ILE A 102 5.15 -0.79 -0.89
C ILE A 102 4.15 0.04 -0.07
N ALA A 103 3.95 -0.35 1.19
CA ALA A 103 2.94 0.23 2.08
C ALA A 103 3.49 1.44 2.86
N CYS A 104 4.03 2.43 2.14
CA CYS A 104 4.48 3.70 2.68
C CYS A 104 4.21 4.79 1.63
N PHE A 105 3.62 5.92 2.05
CA PHE A 105 3.20 6.98 1.13
C PHE A 105 4.35 7.63 0.34
N SER A 106 5.58 7.55 0.82
CA SER A 106 6.76 8.05 0.10
C SER A 106 7.32 7.06 -0.92
N ASP A 107 6.72 5.88 -1.07
CA ASP A 107 7.08 4.81 -2.00
C ASP A 107 8.59 4.52 -2.09
N PRO A 108 9.29 4.33 -0.96
CA PRO A 108 10.74 4.19 -0.96
C PRO A 108 11.16 2.93 -1.72
N GLY A 109 12.06 3.09 -2.69
CA GLY A 109 12.58 1.98 -3.49
C GLY A 109 11.64 1.49 -4.59
N LEU A 110 10.52 2.16 -4.88
CA LEU A 110 9.54 1.73 -5.89
C LEU A 110 10.20 1.43 -7.25
N HIS A 111 10.96 2.37 -7.78
CA HIS A 111 11.62 2.19 -9.08
C HIS A 111 12.71 1.14 -9.03
N ALA A 112 13.52 1.13 -7.97
CA ALA A 112 14.56 0.12 -7.80
C ALA A 112 13.98 -1.31 -7.72
N LEU A 113 12.82 -1.46 -7.08
CA LEU A 113 12.15 -2.75 -7.01
C LEU A 113 11.53 -3.13 -8.36
N ARG A 114 10.97 -2.18 -9.12
CA ARG A 114 10.49 -2.42 -10.49
C ARG A 114 11.60 -2.89 -11.43
N ASP A 115 12.80 -2.32 -11.30
CA ASP A 115 13.97 -2.73 -12.08
C ASP A 115 14.50 -4.11 -11.67
N ARG A 116 14.25 -4.53 -10.42
CA ARG A 116 14.79 -5.76 -9.83
C ARG A 116 13.94 -6.99 -10.07
N THR A 117 12.63 -6.85 -10.11
CA THR A 117 11.67 -7.98 -10.19
C THR A 117 10.93 -8.00 -11.53
N GLY A 118 10.55 -9.19 -11.98
CA GLY A 118 9.60 -9.36 -13.09
C GLY A 118 8.12 -9.28 -12.66
N ARG A 119 7.85 -9.02 -11.36
CA ARG A 119 6.48 -8.93 -10.83
C ARG A 119 5.95 -7.50 -10.88
N PRO A 120 4.62 -7.31 -10.96
CA PRO A 120 4.03 -6.01 -10.76
C PRO A 120 4.41 -5.40 -9.41
N VAL A 121 4.77 -4.11 -9.41
CA VAL A 121 5.11 -3.37 -8.18
C VAL A 121 4.29 -2.09 -8.12
N THR A 122 3.61 -1.87 -7.02
CA THR A 122 2.78 -0.69 -6.75
C THR A 122 3.24 -0.01 -5.46
N GLY A 123 3.41 1.29 -5.49
CA GLY A 123 3.54 2.12 -4.29
C GLY A 123 2.20 2.71 -3.90
N ILE A 124 1.88 2.78 -2.61
CA ILE A 124 0.59 3.35 -2.18
C ILE A 124 0.50 4.86 -2.40
N GLY A 125 1.63 5.58 -2.40
CA GLY A 125 1.67 7.01 -2.68
C GLY A 125 1.35 7.30 -4.16
N GLU A 126 2.04 6.63 -5.08
CA GLU A 126 1.75 6.72 -6.52
C GLU A 126 0.30 6.33 -6.83
N ALA A 127 -0.17 5.20 -6.29
CA ALA A 127 -1.53 4.72 -6.50
C ALA A 127 -2.58 5.72 -5.99
N ALA A 128 -2.36 6.31 -4.81
CA ALA A 128 -3.26 7.33 -4.25
C ALA A 128 -3.32 8.59 -5.12
N CYS A 129 -2.16 9.07 -5.59
CA CYS A 129 -2.09 10.25 -6.47
C CYS A 129 -2.77 10.00 -7.81
N LEU A 130 -2.51 8.87 -8.46
CA LEU A 130 -3.15 8.50 -9.72
C LEU A 130 -4.68 8.36 -9.57
N THR A 131 -5.14 7.77 -8.47
CA THR A 131 -6.56 7.65 -8.17
C THR A 131 -7.19 9.03 -7.96
N ALA A 132 -6.53 9.91 -7.20
CA ALA A 132 -7.01 11.27 -6.95
C ALA A 132 -7.12 12.10 -8.23
N LEU A 133 -6.12 11.99 -9.12
CA LEU A 133 -6.14 12.63 -10.45
C LEU A 133 -7.29 12.12 -11.34
N GLY A 134 -7.65 10.85 -11.20
CA GLY A 134 -8.80 10.27 -11.92
C GLY A 134 -10.16 10.72 -11.40
N THR A 135 -10.23 11.31 -10.21
CA THR A 135 -11.49 11.71 -9.55
C THR A 135 -11.72 13.21 -9.51
N GLY A 136 -10.71 14.04 -9.81
CA GLY A 136 -10.84 15.49 -9.77
C GLY A 136 -9.66 16.21 -10.42
N GLU A 137 -9.87 17.50 -10.74
CA GLU A 137 -8.83 18.34 -11.36
C GLU A 137 -7.71 18.75 -10.38
N ARG A 138 -7.98 18.71 -9.08
CA ARG A 138 -7.05 19.07 -8.02
C ARG A 138 -7.26 18.18 -6.81
N PHE A 139 -6.17 17.84 -6.15
CA PHE A 139 -6.20 17.13 -4.87
C PHE A 139 -5.17 17.75 -3.90
N GLY A 140 -5.29 17.44 -2.62
CA GLY A 140 -4.35 17.86 -1.60
C GLY A 140 -3.81 16.66 -0.84
N ILE A 141 -2.57 16.79 -0.35
CA ILE A 141 -1.93 15.80 0.52
C ILE A 141 -1.87 16.38 1.93
N LEU A 142 -2.46 15.66 2.90
CA LEU A 142 -2.31 15.97 4.31
C LEU A 142 -1.08 15.23 4.85
N SER A 143 -0.06 15.99 5.21
CA SER A 143 1.18 15.45 5.76
C SER A 143 1.19 15.62 7.29
N ILE A 144 1.43 14.52 8.00
CA ILE A 144 1.50 14.53 9.47
C ILE A 144 2.82 15.10 10.01
N LEU A 145 3.87 15.11 9.18
CA LEU A 145 5.19 15.64 9.52
C LEU A 145 5.55 16.81 8.59
N PRO A 146 5.84 18.01 9.10
CA PRO A 146 6.27 19.14 8.27
C PRO A 146 7.50 18.80 7.40
N ALA A 147 8.43 18.01 7.92
CA ALA A 147 9.64 17.56 7.20
C ALA A 147 9.34 16.70 5.97
N SER A 148 8.18 16.05 5.88
CA SER A 148 7.80 15.22 4.73
C SER A 148 7.17 16.02 3.58
N VAL A 149 6.72 17.25 3.82
CA VAL A 149 6.09 18.11 2.80
C VAL A 149 6.97 18.31 1.55
N PRO A 150 8.26 18.70 1.68
CA PRO A 150 9.12 18.86 0.50
C PRO A 150 9.33 17.55 -0.28
N ARG A 151 9.37 16.39 0.41
CA ARG A 151 9.51 15.08 -0.22
C ARG A 151 8.27 14.72 -1.02
N HIS A 152 7.09 14.90 -0.45
CA HIS A 152 5.83 14.65 -1.14
C HIS A 152 5.66 15.58 -2.36
N ALA A 153 6.05 16.84 -2.24
CA ALA A 153 5.99 17.78 -3.36
C ALA A 153 6.95 17.44 -4.52
N ARG A 154 8.05 16.73 -4.25
CA ARG A 154 8.98 16.26 -5.31
C ARG A 154 8.49 14.97 -5.99
N ALA A 155 7.60 14.21 -5.36
CA ALA A 155 7.06 12.97 -5.89
C ALA A 155 5.86 13.17 -6.84
N LEU A 156 5.33 14.39 -6.90
CA LEU A 156 4.22 14.82 -7.75
C LEU A 156 4.71 15.45 -9.05
#